data_cef9febc2b813984632bbb358753190e
#
_entry.id   cef9febc2b813984632bbb358753190e
#
_cell.length_a   1.000
_cell.length_b   1.000
_cell.length_c   1.000
_cell.angle_alpha   90.00
_cell.angle_beta   90.00
_cell.angle_gamma   90.00
#
_symmetry.space_group_name_H-M   'P 1'
#
loop_
_entity.id
_entity.type
_entity.pdbx_description
1 polymer ?
#
loop_
_entity_poly.entity_id
_entity_poly.type
_entity_poly.pdbx_seq_one_letter_code
_entity_poly.pdbx_strand_id
1 'polypeptide(L)'
;MSFKEYDKKTFIADTARDFANRRVSKRDFLKKMGLAGVGFSAFSSGLLGDYNRFDRRLTLGGSPARAEGDPEVNKWLKDVGSKFKGKKIRYTSEATPPTVVLDKLKGEFTELTGIEVEIEIVPLEQVLAKATQDVQGQLGSYDLYYLDQSWVATFAQDTFDPIALYDKKKDLAMPGMDWADFSKPLVDGLAVYDGHWVGIPFDIPIMTT
;
A
#
# COMPACT_ATOMS: atom_id res chain seq x y z
N MET A 1 46.44 -6.17 5.18
CA MET A 1 45.85 -4.86 5.46
C MET A 1 44.88 -5.04 6.63
N SER A 2 45.21 -4.45 7.76
CA SER A 2 44.49 -4.64 9.02
C SER A 2 43.15 -3.92 8.96
N PHE A 3 42.07 -4.60 9.41
CA PHE A 3 40.69 -4.11 9.48
C PHE A 3 40.51 -2.84 10.34
N LYS A 4 41.57 -2.28 10.89
CA LYS A 4 41.57 -1.08 11.76
C LYS A 4 41.56 0.26 11.00
N GLU A 5 41.75 0.25 9.70
CA GLU A 5 41.90 1.47 8.93
C GLU A 5 40.69 1.83 8.01
N TYR A 6 39.75 0.92 7.88
CA TYR A 6 38.52 1.15 7.12
C TYR A 6 37.39 1.51 8.09
N ASP A 7 36.96 2.77 8.06
CA ASP A 7 35.84 3.20 8.89
C ASP A 7 34.61 2.29 8.62
N LYS A 8 34.05 1.76 9.69
CA LYS A 8 32.87 0.88 9.64
C LYS A 8 31.72 1.47 8.79
N LYS A 9 31.53 2.79 8.85
CA LYS A 9 30.51 3.50 8.05
C LYS A 9 30.83 3.43 6.57
N THR A 10 32.08 3.61 6.18
CA THR A 10 32.54 3.53 4.79
C THR A 10 32.38 2.11 4.25
N PHE A 11 32.78 1.09 5.02
CA PHE A 11 32.59 -0.31 4.63
C PHE A 11 31.11 -0.66 4.40
N ILE A 12 30.23 -0.18 5.29
CA ILE A 12 28.79 -0.40 5.19
C ILE A 12 28.27 0.30 3.94
N ALA A 13 28.63 1.55 3.70
CA ALA A 13 28.18 2.33 2.55
C ALA A 13 28.66 1.73 1.21
N ASP A 14 29.91 1.29 1.13
CA ASP A 14 30.45 0.68 -0.09
C ASP A 14 29.80 -0.69 -0.35
N THR A 15 29.60 -1.49 0.68
CA THR A 15 28.91 -2.78 0.57
C THR A 15 27.47 -2.61 0.10
N ALA A 16 26.76 -1.60 0.59
CA ALA A 16 25.41 -1.27 0.14
C ALA A 16 25.37 -0.78 -1.31
N ARG A 17 26.33 0.06 -1.70
CA ARG A 17 26.50 0.55 -3.09
C ARG A 17 26.79 -0.62 -4.06
N ASP A 18 27.65 -1.55 -3.67
CA ASP A 18 27.97 -2.73 -4.50
C ASP A 18 26.77 -3.66 -4.65
N PHE A 19 25.97 -3.78 -3.62
CA PHE A 19 24.71 -4.52 -3.71
C PHE A 19 23.69 -3.81 -4.61
N ALA A 20 23.49 -2.52 -4.46
CA ALA A 20 22.60 -1.72 -5.30
C ALA A 20 23.00 -1.79 -6.79
N ASN A 21 24.32 -1.80 -7.06
CA ASN A 21 24.86 -1.95 -8.42
C ASN A 21 24.94 -3.42 -8.91
N ARG A 22 24.36 -4.37 -8.19
CA ARG A 22 24.38 -5.82 -8.49
C ARG A 22 25.80 -6.43 -8.63
N ARG A 23 26.80 -5.82 -8.00
CA ARG A 23 28.18 -6.30 -8.00
C ARG A 23 28.43 -7.41 -6.99
N VAL A 24 27.55 -7.56 -5.99
CA VAL A 24 27.58 -8.65 -5.01
C VAL A 24 26.22 -9.32 -4.91
N SER A 25 26.24 -10.64 -4.60
CA SER A 25 25.01 -11.40 -4.41
C SER A 25 24.33 -10.99 -3.08
N LYS A 26 23.01 -11.23 -2.98
CA LYS A 26 22.23 -11.00 -1.75
C LYS A 26 22.86 -11.75 -0.56
N ARG A 27 23.33 -12.98 -0.78
CA ARG A 27 23.96 -13.81 0.27
C ARG A 27 25.29 -13.22 0.75
N ASP A 28 26.14 -12.76 -0.16
CA ASP A 28 27.43 -12.16 0.18
C ASP A 28 27.26 -10.80 0.84
N PHE A 29 26.29 -10.04 0.39
CA PHE A 29 25.90 -8.80 1.02
C PHE A 29 25.49 -9.01 2.48
N LEU A 30 24.58 -9.96 2.77
CA LEU A 30 24.15 -10.28 4.13
C LEU A 30 25.30 -10.78 5.01
N LYS A 31 26.22 -11.59 4.47
CA LYS A 31 27.43 -12.02 5.18
C LYS A 31 28.33 -10.85 5.55
N LYS A 32 28.60 -9.94 4.61
CA LYS A 32 29.45 -8.76 4.84
C LYS A 32 28.82 -7.83 5.87
N MET A 33 27.51 -7.62 5.81
CA MET A 33 26.79 -6.79 6.78
C MET A 33 26.76 -7.42 8.18
N GLY A 34 26.60 -8.74 8.28
CA GLY A 34 26.70 -9.47 9.54
C GLY A 34 28.09 -9.36 10.17
N LEU A 35 29.16 -9.47 9.37
CA LEU A 35 30.56 -9.27 9.83
C LEU A 35 30.80 -7.83 10.32
N ALA A 36 30.14 -6.83 9.75
CA ALA A 36 30.18 -5.45 10.22
C ALA A 36 29.42 -5.24 11.53
N GLY A 37 28.76 -6.29 12.09
CA GLY A 37 27.94 -6.20 13.29
C GLY A 37 26.70 -5.31 13.09
N VAL A 38 26.20 -5.25 11.89
CA VAL A 38 24.94 -4.57 11.57
C VAL A 38 23.83 -5.59 11.75
N GLY A 39 23.10 -5.50 12.84
CA GLY A 39 21.94 -6.35 13.09
C GLY A 39 20.84 -6.11 12.07
N PHE A 40 19.97 -7.11 11.87
CA PHE A 40 18.85 -7.05 10.93
C PHE A 40 17.93 -5.83 11.14
N SER A 41 17.85 -5.35 12.37
CA SER A 41 17.11 -4.14 12.74
C SER A 41 17.74 -2.85 12.22
N ALA A 42 19.09 -2.77 12.14
CA ALA A 42 19.77 -1.60 11.55
C ALA A 42 19.70 -1.60 10.03
N PHE A 43 19.38 -2.75 9.43
CA PHE A 43 19.25 -2.93 8.00
C PHE A 43 17.94 -2.35 7.45
N SER A 44 16.88 -2.44 8.25
CA SER A 44 15.57 -1.86 7.90
C SER A 44 15.51 -0.35 8.11
N SER A 45 16.45 0.22 8.88
CA SER A 45 16.31 1.58 9.40
C SER A 45 17.12 2.68 8.74
N GLY A 46 17.95 2.41 7.76
CA GLY A 46 18.71 3.53 7.20
C GLY A 46 19.57 3.29 5.96
N LEU A 47 19.98 2.06 5.68
CA LEU A 47 20.90 1.81 4.58
C LEU A 47 20.23 1.61 3.22
N LEU A 48 18.92 1.36 3.20
CA LEU A 48 18.11 1.22 2.01
C LEU A 48 17.20 2.43 1.76
N GLY A 49 17.35 3.50 2.54
CA GLY A 49 16.51 4.70 2.48
C GLY A 49 16.45 5.41 1.12
N ASP A 50 17.43 5.16 0.25
CA ASP A 50 17.42 5.71 -1.12
C ASP A 50 16.81 4.73 -2.15
N TYR A 51 16.50 3.50 -1.77
CA TYR A 51 16.01 2.51 -2.72
C TYR A 51 14.50 2.37 -2.76
N ASN A 52 13.80 2.87 -1.74
CA ASN A 52 12.34 2.85 -1.68
C ASN A 52 11.80 4.27 -1.50
N ARG A 53 11.26 4.85 -2.54
CA ARG A 53 10.39 6.04 -2.43
C ARG A 53 9.23 5.82 -1.45
N PHE A 54 8.96 4.58 -1.09
CA PHE A 54 7.97 4.17 -0.08
C PHE A 54 8.49 4.17 1.35
N ASP A 55 9.81 4.16 1.60
CA ASP A 55 10.38 3.86 2.93
C ASP A 55 11.06 5.07 3.61
N ARG A 56 10.69 6.28 3.26
CA ARG A 56 11.14 7.47 4.03
C ARG A 56 10.57 7.52 5.45
N ARG A 57 9.78 6.53 5.88
CA ARG A 57 9.01 6.57 7.14
C ARG A 57 9.41 5.53 8.19
N LEU A 58 10.32 4.63 7.90
CA LEU A 58 10.76 3.62 8.88
C LEU A 58 12.13 3.98 9.46
N THR A 59 12.22 5.02 10.23
CA THR A 59 13.34 5.24 11.17
C THR A 59 13.02 4.53 12.47
N LEU A 60 13.66 3.39 12.70
CA LEU A 60 13.66 2.73 14.00
C LEU A 60 14.46 3.59 14.99
N GLY A 61 13.77 4.19 15.95
CA GLY A 61 14.41 4.82 17.11
C GLY A 61 14.21 6.32 17.30
N GLY A 62 13.54 7.00 16.37
CA GLY A 62 12.98 8.34 16.59
C GLY A 62 11.46 8.26 16.53
N SER A 63 10.75 9.17 17.17
CA SER A 63 9.34 9.39 16.84
C SER A 63 9.23 9.36 15.31
N PRO A 64 8.28 8.62 14.71
CA PRO A 64 8.17 8.58 13.27
C PRO A 64 8.09 10.01 12.79
N ALA A 65 9.13 10.46 12.08
CA ALA A 65 9.05 11.72 11.37
C ALA A 65 7.86 11.53 10.46
N ARG A 66 6.75 12.19 10.78
CA ARG A 66 5.54 12.21 9.97
C ARG A 66 6.00 12.67 8.61
N ALA A 67 6.09 11.78 7.63
CA ALA A 67 6.42 12.21 6.29
C ALA A 67 5.32 13.18 5.92
N GLU A 68 5.68 14.43 5.68
CA GLU A 68 4.75 15.38 5.13
C GLU A 68 4.29 14.81 3.80
N GLY A 69 3.03 14.36 3.72
CA GLY A 69 2.42 13.93 2.48
C GLY A 69 2.44 15.09 1.48
N ASP A 70 2.23 14.78 0.21
CA ASP A 70 2.13 15.80 -0.82
C ASP A 70 1.16 16.92 -0.35
N PRO A 71 1.60 18.18 -0.28
CA PRO A 71 0.76 19.27 0.23
C PRO A 71 -0.53 19.46 -0.57
N GLU A 72 -0.52 19.18 -1.88
CA GLU A 72 -1.68 19.29 -2.75
C GLU A 72 -2.68 18.19 -2.44
N VAL A 73 -2.22 16.96 -2.28
CA VAL A 73 -3.05 15.82 -1.85
C VAL A 73 -3.60 16.03 -0.44
N ASN A 74 -2.79 16.52 0.48
CA ASN A 74 -3.25 16.80 1.84
C ASN A 74 -4.32 17.90 1.89
N LYS A 75 -4.15 18.94 1.06
CA LYS A 75 -5.16 19.98 0.92
C LYS A 75 -6.45 19.40 0.34
N TRP A 76 -6.36 18.63 -0.74
CA TRP A 76 -7.51 17.96 -1.33
C TRP A 76 -8.23 17.05 -0.32
N LEU A 77 -7.51 16.23 0.44
CA LEU A 77 -8.09 15.37 1.49
C LEU A 77 -8.89 16.19 2.52
N LYS A 78 -8.37 17.34 2.94
CA LYS A 78 -9.08 18.24 3.87
C LYS A 78 -10.32 18.86 3.24
N ASP A 79 -10.19 19.36 2.02
CA ASP A 79 -11.27 20.07 1.30
C ASP A 79 -12.42 19.10 0.98
N VAL A 80 -12.12 17.92 0.44
CA VAL A 80 -13.14 16.89 0.14
C VAL A 80 -13.66 16.26 1.43
N GLY A 81 -12.77 15.90 2.36
CA GLY A 81 -13.14 15.28 3.63
C GLY A 81 -14.11 16.15 4.45
N SER A 82 -13.94 17.47 4.41
CA SER A 82 -14.83 18.39 5.13
C SER A 82 -16.30 18.24 4.72
N LYS A 83 -16.58 17.86 3.46
CA LYS A 83 -17.93 17.63 2.93
C LYS A 83 -18.57 16.34 3.51
N PHE A 84 -17.75 15.43 4.01
CA PHE A 84 -18.17 14.12 4.51
C PHE A 84 -17.82 13.89 5.97
N LYS A 85 -17.46 14.94 6.69
CA LYS A 85 -17.07 14.87 8.11
C LYS A 85 -18.12 14.13 8.94
N GLY A 86 -17.66 13.22 9.80
CA GLY A 86 -18.53 12.39 10.65
C GLY A 86 -19.16 11.19 9.94
N LYS A 87 -18.85 10.97 8.65
CA LYS A 87 -19.19 9.72 7.97
C LYS A 87 -18.20 8.64 8.37
N LYS A 88 -18.63 7.38 8.20
CA LYS A 88 -17.81 6.19 8.43
C LYS A 88 -17.70 5.40 7.12
N ILE A 89 -16.51 4.92 6.81
CA ILE A 89 -16.24 3.97 5.73
C ILE A 89 -15.91 2.63 6.38
N ARG A 90 -16.59 1.57 5.97
CA ARG A 90 -16.38 0.19 6.44
C ARG A 90 -15.79 -0.63 5.32
N TYR A 91 -14.64 -1.21 5.59
CA TYR A 91 -13.87 -2.01 4.66
C TYR A 91 -13.63 -3.41 5.23
N THR A 92 -13.95 -4.46 4.48
CA THR A 92 -13.57 -5.83 4.83
C THR A 92 -12.48 -6.34 3.91
N SER A 93 -11.44 -6.93 4.49
CA SER A 93 -10.24 -7.35 3.78
C SER A 93 -9.58 -8.56 4.42
N GLU A 94 -8.72 -9.20 3.64
CA GLU A 94 -7.75 -10.17 4.14
C GLU A 94 -6.54 -9.47 4.78
N ALA A 95 -5.81 -10.21 5.63
CA ALA A 95 -4.58 -9.75 6.28
C ALA A 95 -3.38 -9.70 5.32
N THR A 96 -3.50 -8.94 4.22
CA THR A 96 -2.38 -8.69 3.31
C THR A 96 -1.47 -7.58 3.84
N PRO A 97 -0.19 -7.52 3.42
CA PRO A 97 0.69 -6.43 3.82
C PRO A 97 0.12 -5.03 3.57
N PRO A 98 -0.48 -4.72 2.40
CA PRO A 98 -1.13 -3.43 2.18
C PRO A 98 -2.27 -3.16 3.16
N THR A 99 -3.13 -4.14 3.44
CA THR A 99 -4.24 -3.98 4.40
C THR A 99 -3.73 -3.63 5.79
N VAL A 100 -2.67 -4.31 6.26
CA VAL A 100 -2.06 -4.02 7.56
C VAL A 100 -1.49 -2.61 7.62
N VAL A 101 -0.93 -2.11 6.52
CA VAL A 101 -0.44 -0.73 6.42
C VAL A 101 -1.61 0.26 6.47
N LEU A 102 -2.68 0.03 5.72
CA LEU A 102 -3.88 0.87 5.76
C LEU A 102 -4.48 0.93 7.15
N ASP A 103 -4.56 -0.20 7.85
CA ASP A 103 -5.09 -0.25 9.22
C ASP A 103 -4.27 0.61 10.20
N LYS A 104 -2.96 0.68 10.01
CA LYS A 104 -2.08 1.57 10.78
C LYS A 104 -2.24 3.05 10.41
N LEU A 105 -2.54 3.35 9.15
CA LEU A 105 -2.63 4.71 8.64
C LEU A 105 -4.04 5.32 8.72
N LYS A 106 -5.07 4.53 9.00
CA LYS A 106 -6.47 4.99 9.04
C LYS A 106 -6.71 6.16 10.00
N GLY A 107 -5.95 6.22 11.11
CA GLY A 107 -6.01 7.34 12.06
C GLY A 107 -5.58 8.67 11.44
N GLU A 108 -4.49 8.66 10.65
CA GLU A 108 -4.02 9.86 9.94
C GLU A 108 -5.04 10.34 8.90
N PHE A 109 -5.67 9.41 8.18
CA PHE A 109 -6.74 9.73 7.25
C PHE A 109 -7.93 10.37 7.98
N THR A 110 -8.35 9.80 9.11
CA THR A 110 -9.44 10.35 9.93
C THR A 110 -9.12 11.76 10.45
N GLU A 111 -7.89 12.00 10.91
CA GLU A 111 -7.44 13.32 11.35
C GLU A 111 -7.48 14.36 10.21
N LEU A 112 -7.12 13.95 8.99
CA LEU A 112 -7.09 14.85 7.83
C LEU A 112 -8.49 15.15 7.29
N THR A 113 -9.37 14.15 7.25
CA THR A 113 -10.65 14.23 6.54
C THR A 113 -11.86 14.41 7.46
N GLY A 114 -11.74 13.97 8.71
CA GLY A 114 -12.88 13.84 9.62
C GLY A 114 -13.79 12.66 9.29
N ILE A 115 -13.38 11.76 8.38
CA ILE A 115 -14.09 10.53 8.03
C ILE A 115 -13.49 9.37 8.84
N GLU A 116 -14.31 8.63 9.56
CA GLU A 116 -13.88 7.43 10.28
C GLU A 116 -13.68 6.26 9.31
N VAL A 117 -12.62 5.48 9.49
CA VAL A 117 -12.38 4.27 8.72
C VAL A 117 -12.33 3.07 9.64
N GLU A 118 -13.19 2.10 9.40
CA GLU A 118 -13.22 0.82 10.08
C GLU A 118 -12.77 -0.27 9.10
N ILE A 119 -11.71 -1.00 9.46
CA ILE A 119 -11.19 -2.12 8.64
C ILE A 119 -11.39 -3.40 9.41
N GLU A 120 -12.21 -4.28 8.86
CA GLU A 120 -12.39 -5.63 9.38
C GLU A 120 -11.46 -6.59 8.64
N ILE A 121 -10.49 -7.15 9.35
CA ILE A 121 -9.50 -8.06 8.79
C ILE A 121 -9.89 -9.50 9.16
N VAL A 122 -10.21 -10.30 8.14
CA VAL A 122 -10.66 -11.69 8.31
C VAL A 122 -9.98 -12.60 7.29
N PRO A 123 -10.00 -13.94 7.46
CA PRO A 123 -9.53 -14.87 6.44
C PRO A 123 -10.26 -14.69 5.10
N LEU A 124 -9.57 -14.98 3.99
CA LEU A 124 -10.06 -14.74 2.63
C LEU A 124 -11.45 -15.33 2.36
N GLU A 125 -11.70 -16.56 2.83
CA GLU A 125 -12.99 -17.23 2.67
C GLU A 125 -14.13 -16.50 3.40
N GLN A 126 -13.81 -15.84 4.51
CA GLN A 126 -14.78 -15.03 5.24
C GLN A 126 -15.04 -13.70 4.55
N VAL A 127 -14.04 -13.11 3.88
CA VAL A 127 -14.25 -11.92 3.03
C VAL A 127 -15.26 -12.25 1.94
N LEU A 128 -15.09 -13.37 1.22
CA LEU A 128 -16.03 -13.82 0.20
C LEU A 128 -17.43 -14.01 0.76
N ALA A 129 -17.54 -14.72 1.88
CA ALA A 129 -18.84 -15.01 2.50
C ALA A 129 -19.57 -13.72 2.90
N LYS A 130 -18.85 -12.77 3.52
CA LYS A 130 -19.39 -11.47 3.95
C LYS A 130 -19.79 -10.60 2.75
N ALA A 131 -18.94 -10.49 1.74
CA ALA A 131 -19.25 -9.75 0.51
C ALA A 131 -20.49 -10.33 -0.18
N THR A 132 -20.54 -11.65 -0.33
CA THR A 132 -21.69 -12.33 -0.95
C THR A 132 -22.98 -12.08 -0.15
N GLN A 133 -22.94 -12.24 1.16
CA GLN A 133 -24.12 -12.03 2.01
C GLN A 133 -24.58 -10.56 1.98
N ASP A 134 -23.66 -9.62 2.01
CA ASP A 134 -23.98 -8.19 2.02
C ASP A 134 -24.60 -7.75 0.69
N VAL A 135 -24.00 -8.16 -0.43
CA VAL A 135 -24.46 -7.84 -1.79
C VAL A 135 -25.81 -8.50 -2.07
N GLN A 136 -25.94 -9.83 -1.87
CA GLN A 136 -27.19 -10.55 -2.11
C GLN A 136 -28.32 -10.12 -1.18
N GLY A 137 -27.98 -9.83 0.06
CA GLY A 137 -28.94 -9.34 1.06
C GLY A 137 -29.24 -7.85 0.94
N GLN A 138 -28.51 -7.10 0.12
CA GLN A 138 -28.60 -5.64 0.01
C GLN A 138 -28.50 -4.95 1.39
N LEU A 139 -27.60 -5.47 2.25
CA LEU A 139 -27.52 -5.05 3.64
C LEU A 139 -26.79 -3.71 3.81
N GLY A 140 -25.82 -3.42 2.93
CA GLY A 140 -24.97 -2.24 3.02
C GLY A 140 -24.10 -2.23 4.29
N SER A 141 -23.62 -3.40 4.70
CA SER A 141 -22.77 -3.55 5.89
C SER A 141 -21.37 -2.99 5.67
N TYR A 142 -20.90 -3.03 4.43
CA TYR A 142 -19.59 -2.53 4.03
C TYR A 142 -19.71 -1.57 2.84
N ASP A 143 -18.77 -0.63 2.77
CA ASP A 143 -18.66 0.33 1.69
C ASP A 143 -17.56 -0.08 0.69
N LEU A 144 -16.57 -0.87 1.16
CA LEU A 144 -15.46 -1.39 0.38
C LEU A 144 -15.20 -2.85 0.70
N TYR A 145 -14.76 -3.60 -0.31
CA TYR A 145 -14.37 -5.00 -0.19
C TYR A 145 -13.01 -5.23 -0.79
N TYR A 146 -12.19 -6.08 -0.16
CA TYR A 146 -11.10 -6.73 -0.85
C TYR A 146 -11.71 -7.83 -1.74
N LEU A 147 -11.43 -7.77 -3.03
CA LEU A 147 -11.88 -8.78 -3.98
C LEU A 147 -10.67 -9.54 -4.52
N ASP A 148 -10.66 -10.85 -4.32
CA ASP A 148 -9.72 -11.73 -5.01
C ASP A 148 -10.02 -11.73 -6.52
N GLN A 149 -8.97 -11.86 -7.32
CA GLN A 149 -9.08 -11.88 -8.79
C GLN A 149 -10.09 -12.92 -9.31
N SER A 150 -10.22 -14.05 -8.62
CA SER A 150 -11.15 -15.12 -9.01
C SER A 150 -12.63 -14.73 -8.82
N TRP A 151 -12.92 -13.67 -8.08
CA TRP A 151 -14.28 -13.20 -7.79
C TRP A 151 -14.71 -11.99 -8.63
N VAL A 152 -13.80 -11.41 -9.41
CA VAL A 152 -14.04 -10.18 -10.18
C VAL A 152 -15.28 -10.33 -11.07
N ALA A 153 -15.41 -11.44 -11.79
CA ALA A 153 -16.58 -11.72 -12.62
C ALA A 153 -17.89 -11.84 -11.80
N THR A 154 -17.79 -12.39 -10.57
CA THR A 154 -18.96 -12.59 -9.71
C THR A 154 -19.56 -11.29 -9.22
N PHE A 155 -18.72 -10.29 -8.90
CA PHE A 155 -19.14 -9.01 -8.33
C PHE A 155 -19.18 -7.86 -9.34
N ALA A 156 -18.89 -8.13 -10.62
CA ALA A 156 -18.75 -7.08 -11.63
C ALA A 156 -20.00 -6.20 -11.80
N GLN A 157 -21.20 -6.76 -11.60
CA GLN A 157 -22.46 -6.01 -11.71
C GLN A 157 -22.84 -5.27 -10.43
N ASP A 158 -22.20 -5.62 -9.31
CA ASP A 158 -22.51 -5.08 -7.99
C ASP A 158 -21.50 -4.02 -7.52
N THR A 159 -20.46 -3.76 -8.32
CA THR A 159 -19.42 -2.77 -8.04
C THR A 159 -19.52 -1.55 -8.94
N PHE A 160 -19.04 -0.41 -8.46
CA PHE A 160 -18.92 0.79 -9.28
C PHE A 160 -17.64 0.74 -10.10
N ASP A 161 -17.73 1.12 -11.37
CA ASP A 161 -16.55 1.39 -12.19
C ASP A 161 -15.84 2.64 -11.65
N PRO A 162 -14.62 2.51 -11.09
CA PRO A 162 -13.93 3.63 -10.47
C PRO A 162 -13.53 4.72 -11.47
N ILE A 163 -13.28 4.39 -12.75
CA ILE A 163 -12.98 5.37 -13.79
C ILE A 163 -14.23 6.16 -14.14
N ALA A 164 -15.35 5.47 -14.37
CA ALA A 164 -16.61 6.13 -14.67
C ALA A 164 -17.06 7.02 -13.50
N LEU A 165 -16.84 6.58 -12.26
CA LEU A 165 -17.13 7.38 -11.07
C LEU A 165 -16.21 8.61 -10.98
N TYR A 166 -14.91 8.44 -11.22
CA TYR A 166 -13.92 9.53 -11.26
C TYR A 166 -14.32 10.59 -12.28
N ASP A 167 -14.68 10.18 -13.50
CA ASP A 167 -15.09 11.10 -14.56
C ASP A 167 -16.40 11.84 -14.24
N LYS A 168 -17.34 11.17 -13.61
CA LYS A 168 -18.62 11.75 -13.19
C LYS A 168 -18.48 12.74 -12.03
N LYS A 169 -17.45 12.55 -11.17
CA LYS A 169 -17.24 13.30 -9.92
C LYS A 169 -15.89 14.00 -9.89
N LYS A 170 -15.52 14.65 -10.98
CA LYS A 170 -14.22 15.35 -11.10
C LYS A 170 -13.97 16.41 -10.02
N ASP A 171 -15.03 16.99 -9.47
CA ASP A 171 -14.98 17.95 -8.36
C ASP A 171 -14.52 17.32 -7.02
N LEU A 172 -14.58 16.00 -6.92
CA LEU A 172 -14.12 15.22 -5.77
C LEU A 172 -12.85 14.42 -6.08
N ALA A 173 -12.42 14.41 -7.33
CA ALA A 173 -11.32 13.58 -7.80
C ALA A 173 -9.98 14.00 -7.19
N MET A 174 -9.12 13.03 -6.88
CA MET A 174 -7.78 13.29 -6.38
C MET A 174 -6.94 13.97 -7.46
N PRO A 175 -6.26 15.08 -7.14
CA PRO A 175 -5.37 15.72 -8.10
C PRO A 175 -4.21 14.80 -8.48
N GLY A 176 -3.82 14.81 -9.74
CA GLY A 176 -2.70 14.01 -10.25
C GLY A 176 -2.95 12.51 -10.32
N MET A 177 -4.20 12.04 -10.18
CA MET A 177 -4.52 10.63 -10.40
C MET A 177 -4.29 10.27 -11.87
N ASP A 178 -3.39 9.33 -12.11
CA ASP A 178 -3.09 8.82 -13.45
C ASP A 178 -3.45 7.33 -13.54
N TRP A 179 -4.53 7.04 -14.24
CA TRP A 179 -4.98 5.66 -14.46
C TRP A 179 -4.05 4.86 -15.38
N ALA A 180 -3.23 5.55 -16.19
CA ALA A 180 -2.26 4.90 -17.07
C ALA A 180 -1.00 4.42 -16.32
N ASP A 181 -0.79 4.87 -15.09
CA ASP A 181 0.32 4.41 -14.23
C ASP A 181 0.10 2.98 -13.69
N PHE A 182 -1.13 2.49 -13.73
CA PHE A 182 -1.40 1.09 -13.43
C PHE A 182 -0.90 0.19 -14.57
N SER A 183 -0.20 -0.88 -14.21
CA SER A 183 0.27 -1.86 -15.19
C SER A 183 -0.87 -2.45 -16.00
N LYS A 184 -0.94 -2.13 -17.30
CA LYS A 184 -2.05 -2.57 -18.19
C LYS A 184 -2.28 -4.09 -18.16
N PRO A 185 -1.26 -4.98 -18.23
CA PRO A 185 -1.50 -6.42 -18.13
C PRO A 185 -2.16 -6.86 -16.82
N LEU A 186 -1.84 -6.18 -15.72
CA LEU A 186 -2.42 -6.48 -14.42
C LEU A 186 -3.86 -5.99 -14.34
N VAL A 187 -4.12 -4.79 -14.82
CA VAL A 187 -5.48 -4.25 -14.90
C VAL A 187 -6.37 -5.16 -15.74
N ASP A 188 -5.95 -5.47 -16.96
CA ASP A 188 -6.73 -6.30 -17.88
C ASP A 188 -6.99 -7.72 -17.33
N GLY A 189 -6.04 -8.27 -16.57
CA GLY A 189 -6.13 -9.61 -16.01
C GLY A 189 -6.83 -9.71 -14.66
N LEU A 190 -6.84 -8.64 -13.87
CA LEU A 190 -7.24 -8.71 -12.45
C LEU A 190 -8.36 -7.74 -12.06
N ALA A 191 -8.58 -6.66 -12.79
CA ALA A 191 -9.47 -5.59 -12.36
C ALA A 191 -10.56 -5.26 -13.38
N VAL A 192 -10.52 -5.83 -14.59
CA VAL A 192 -11.47 -5.55 -15.66
C VAL A 192 -12.31 -6.79 -15.98
N TYR A 193 -13.59 -6.60 -16.11
CA TYR A 193 -14.53 -7.61 -16.58
C TYR A 193 -15.49 -6.97 -17.60
N ASP A 194 -15.63 -7.59 -18.78
CA ASP A 194 -16.48 -7.11 -19.87
C ASP A 194 -16.27 -5.62 -20.24
N GLY A 195 -15.01 -5.18 -20.21
CA GLY A 195 -14.61 -3.82 -20.53
C GLY A 195 -14.81 -2.78 -19.43
N HIS A 196 -15.31 -3.18 -18.25
CA HIS A 196 -15.53 -2.32 -17.10
C HIS A 196 -14.52 -2.60 -15.99
N TRP A 197 -14.04 -1.55 -15.33
CA TRP A 197 -13.25 -1.71 -14.12
C TRP A 197 -14.16 -2.12 -12.96
N VAL A 198 -13.87 -3.26 -12.37
CA VAL A 198 -14.59 -3.79 -11.20
C VAL A 198 -14.01 -3.26 -9.89
N GLY A 199 -12.75 -2.88 -9.92
CA GLY A 199 -12.07 -2.34 -8.76
C GLY A 199 -10.71 -1.76 -9.11
N ILE A 200 -10.00 -1.25 -8.12
CA ILE A 200 -8.65 -0.70 -8.25
C ILE A 200 -7.66 -1.78 -7.82
N PRO A 201 -6.63 -2.11 -8.63
CA PRO A 201 -5.59 -3.03 -8.21
C PRO A 201 -4.92 -2.58 -6.92
N PHE A 202 -4.97 -3.42 -5.89
CA PHE A 202 -4.54 -3.07 -4.54
C PHE A 202 -3.34 -3.89 -4.08
N ASP A 203 -3.37 -5.19 -4.35
CA ASP A 203 -2.34 -6.15 -3.99
C ASP A 203 -2.10 -7.13 -5.14
N ILE A 204 -0.86 -7.57 -5.30
CA ILE A 204 -0.49 -8.54 -6.33
C ILE A 204 0.36 -9.60 -5.67
N PRO A 205 -0.23 -10.74 -5.28
CA PRO A 205 0.54 -11.84 -4.74
C PRO A 205 1.45 -12.42 -5.83
N ILE A 206 2.77 -12.28 -5.65
CA ILE A 206 3.74 -12.98 -6.50
C ILE A 206 3.88 -14.39 -5.95
N MET A 207 3.23 -15.34 -6.59
CA MET A 207 3.47 -16.75 -6.30
C MET A 207 4.76 -17.19 -7.01
N THR A 208 5.79 -17.49 -6.21
CA THR A 208 7.00 -18.16 -6.71
C THR A 208 6.81 -19.66 -6.51
N THR A 209 6.80 -20.41 -7.60
CA THR A 209 6.90 -21.87 -7.59
C THR A 209 8.34 -22.30 -7.36
#